data_3441394f66a590425e64bf0a4d0d5863
#
_entry.id   3441394f66a590425e64bf0a4d0d5863
#
_cell.length_a   1.000
_cell.length_b   1.000
_cell.length_c   1.000
_cell.angle_alpha   90.00
_cell.angle_beta   90.00
_cell.angle_gamma   90.00
#
_symmetry.space_group_name_H-M   'P 1'
#
loop_
_entity.id
_entity.type
_entity.pdbx_description
1 polymer ?
#
loop_
_entity_poly.entity_id
_entity_poly.type
_entity_poly.pdbx_seq_one_letter_code
_entity_poly.pdbx_strand_id
1 'polypeptide(L)'
;MEENNVIEFESRKKILAAARKYIDSPELFLAEKDKAVPLLSKTLKFAERDIKVEVMLLLASFAKPEASWIFYEMIKDESEGEEIRNNASIHLSVVGPFLKDPQPLVEKLLNDLESPDADLRLYATFALGWEGNHQAAIPLIGRLYDSDIRVQQNAVNALCNIRDDRILNMLLERLEHGPEEQKRAILFNLWRFYSKREEVKNVYLKYLEHENAEMRFDALVLLGPLEEDENFVEVYRKCLRDNDQRIRKLALEMLSENSGSLLPEMREEISVLVDDPDMEIKRLAMNILKKLK
;
A
#
# COMPACT_ATOMS: atom_id res chain seq x y z
N MET A 1 38.46 -19.91 22.70
CA MET A 1 37.13 -19.30 22.49
C MET A 1 37.22 -17.76 22.42
N GLU A 2 37.92 -17.08 23.31
CA GLU A 2 38.05 -15.61 23.31
C GLU A 2 38.78 -15.04 22.07
N GLU A 3 39.86 -15.63 21.61
CA GLU A 3 40.60 -15.17 20.42
C GLU A 3 39.76 -15.24 19.14
N ASN A 4 38.96 -16.29 18.94
CA ASN A 4 38.07 -16.42 17.78
C ASN A 4 36.97 -15.33 17.79
N ASN A 5 36.44 -15.01 18.98
CA ASN A 5 35.44 -13.96 19.12
C ASN A 5 36.02 -12.55 18.81
N VAL A 6 37.25 -12.27 19.19
CA VAL A 6 37.92 -11.00 18.90
C VAL A 6 38.21 -10.86 17.41
N ILE A 7 38.68 -11.93 16.75
CA ILE A 7 38.95 -11.92 15.29
C ILE A 7 37.63 -11.71 14.50
N GLU A 8 36.55 -12.36 14.93
CA GLU A 8 35.22 -12.19 14.32
C GLU A 8 34.70 -10.78 14.50
N PHE A 9 34.82 -10.20 15.70
CA PHE A 9 34.40 -8.82 15.99
C PHE A 9 35.15 -7.79 15.12
N GLU A 10 36.49 -7.88 15.03
CA GLU A 10 37.31 -7.00 14.18
C GLU A 10 36.97 -7.15 12.70
N SER A 11 36.65 -8.37 12.26
CA SER A 11 36.22 -8.63 10.88
C SER A 11 34.87 -7.95 10.60
N ARG A 12 33.87 -8.08 11.50
CA ARG A 12 32.55 -7.41 11.38
C ARG A 12 32.68 -5.89 11.32
N LYS A 13 33.52 -5.31 12.18
CA LYS A 13 33.78 -3.86 12.21
C LYS A 13 34.36 -3.35 10.89
N LYS A 14 35.29 -4.08 10.26
CA LYS A 14 35.84 -3.75 8.94
C LYS A 14 34.78 -3.83 7.84
N ILE A 15 33.93 -4.85 7.88
CA ILE A 15 32.84 -5.03 6.93
C ILE A 15 31.83 -3.88 7.05
N LEU A 16 31.43 -3.50 8.28
CA LEU A 16 30.52 -2.38 8.51
C LEU A 16 31.10 -1.05 8.02
N ALA A 17 32.38 -0.79 8.27
CA ALA A 17 33.05 0.42 7.78
C ALA A 17 33.12 0.47 6.24
N ALA A 18 33.30 -0.69 5.61
CA ALA A 18 33.26 -0.77 4.13
C ALA A 18 31.85 -0.63 3.58
N ALA A 19 30.82 -1.22 4.26
CA ALA A 19 29.42 -1.05 3.88
C ALA A 19 28.97 0.40 3.97
N ARG A 20 29.38 1.11 5.03
CA ARG A 20 29.05 2.54 5.22
C ARG A 20 29.54 3.40 4.05
N LYS A 21 30.69 3.13 3.47
CA LYS A 21 31.19 3.85 2.28
C LYS A 21 30.25 3.75 1.10
N TYR A 22 29.65 2.59 0.87
CA TYR A 22 28.69 2.39 -0.21
C TYR A 22 27.32 3.01 0.10
N ILE A 23 26.91 2.98 1.36
CA ILE A 23 25.67 3.64 1.83
C ILE A 23 25.78 5.16 1.65
N ASP A 24 26.92 5.74 2.05
CA ASP A 24 27.16 7.17 1.99
C ASP A 24 27.45 7.67 0.57
N SER A 25 27.82 6.77 -0.36
CA SER A 25 28.12 7.11 -1.76
C SER A 25 27.51 6.09 -2.74
N PRO A 26 26.25 6.30 -3.18
CA PRO A 26 25.63 5.48 -4.21
C PRO A 26 26.42 5.43 -5.53
N GLU A 27 27.15 6.48 -5.85
CA GLU A 27 28.02 6.53 -7.03
C GLU A 27 29.15 5.51 -6.93
N LEU A 28 29.80 5.40 -5.76
CA LEU A 28 30.83 4.40 -5.49
C LEU A 28 30.24 2.99 -5.55
N PHE A 29 29.03 2.80 -5.01
CA PHE A 29 28.32 1.53 -5.13
C PHE A 29 28.13 1.12 -6.59
N LEU A 30 27.66 2.03 -7.45
CA LEU A 30 27.45 1.75 -8.87
C LEU A 30 28.76 1.43 -9.59
N ALA A 31 29.83 2.15 -9.25
CA ALA A 31 31.15 1.91 -9.84
C ALA A 31 31.78 0.56 -9.44
N GLU A 32 31.47 0.05 -8.25
CA GLU A 32 32.05 -1.18 -7.71
C GLU A 32 30.98 -2.24 -7.40
N LYS A 33 29.86 -2.28 -8.13
CA LYS A 33 28.69 -3.10 -7.85
C LYS A 33 29.02 -4.57 -7.57
N ASP A 34 29.91 -5.17 -8.39
CA ASP A 34 30.28 -6.58 -8.26
C ASP A 34 30.98 -6.92 -6.93
N LYS A 35 31.63 -5.94 -6.30
CA LYS A 35 32.24 -6.07 -4.97
C LYS A 35 31.28 -5.66 -3.86
N ALA A 36 30.51 -4.62 -4.13
CA ALA A 36 29.59 -4.02 -3.15
C ALA A 36 28.44 -4.96 -2.79
N VAL A 37 27.78 -5.60 -3.77
CA VAL A 37 26.62 -6.47 -3.52
C VAL A 37 26.95 -7.65 -2.59
N PRO A 38 28.04 -8.44 -2.81
CA PRO A 38 28.39 -9.51 -1.89
C PRO A 38 28.74 -9.01 -0.48
N LEU A 39 29.40 -7.85 -0.38
CA LEU A 39 29.77 -7.26 0.90
C LEU A 39 28.52 -6.81 1.67
N LEU A 40 27.57 -6.13 1.00
CA LEU A 40 26.32 -5.68 1.60
C LEU A 40 25.41 -6.85 1.98
N SER A 41 25.35 -7.89 1.15
CA SER A 41 24.64 -9.14 1.49
C SER A 41 25.20 -9.78 2.75
N LYS A 42 26.53 -9.79 2.90
CA LYS A 42 27.18 -10.27 4.13
C LYS A 42 26.89 -9.37 5.34
N THR A 43 26.82 -8.06 5.14
CA THR A 43 26.50 -7.07 6.18
C THR A 43 25.11 -7.32 6.77
N LEU A 44 24.11 -7.64 5.95
CA LEU A 44 22.75 -7.93 6.36
C LEU A 44 22.67 -9.06 7.42
N LYS A 45 23.59 -10.01 7.42
CA LYS A 45 23.57 -11.15 8.36
C LYS A 45 23.88 -10.81 9.81
N PHE A 46 24.49 -9.64 10.09
CA PHE A 46 24.95 -9.31 11.45
C PHE A 46 24.82 -7.83 11.82
N ALA A 47 24.46 -6.97 10.88
CA ALA A 47 24.31 -5.54 11.13
C ALA A 47 23.11 -5.26 12.04
N GLU A 48 23.15 -4.11 12.72
CA GLU A 48 22.02 -3.59 13.46
C GLU A 48 20.89 -3.16 12.49
N ARG A 49 19.67 -3.09 13.02
CA ARG A 49 18.44 -2.80 12.28
C ARG A 49 18.57 -1.61 11.29
N ASP A 50 19.06 -0.48 11.76
CA ASP A 50 19.12 0.75 10.95
C ASP A 50 20.04 0.59 9.73
N ILE A 51 21.19 -0.07 9.94
CA ILE A 51 22.12 -0.38 8.83
C ILE A 51 21.49 -1.39 7.86
N LYS A 52 20.76 -2.39 8.37
CA LYS A 52 20.04 -3.34 7.50
C LYS A 52 19.05 -2.61 6.60
N VAL A 53 18.24 -1.69 7.14
CA VAL A 53 17.27 -0.90 6.37
C VAL A 53 17.95 -0.07 5.29
N GLU A 54 19.04 0.65 5.61
CA GLU A 54 19.81 1.43 4.65
C GLU A 54 20.41 0.55 3.53
N VAL A 55 20.96 -0.60 3.89
CA VAL A 55 21.51 -1.58 2.92
C VAL A 55 20.42 -2.14 2.01
N MET A 56 19.27 -2.50 2.57
CA MET A 56 18.14 -3.01 1.79
C MET A 56 17.64 -1.98 0.79
N LEU A 57 17.52 -0.72 1.21
CA LEU A 57 17.11 0.38 0.34
C LEU A 57 18.11 0.59 -0.80
N LEU A 58 19.41 0.56 -0.51
CA LEU A 58 20.47 0.69 -1.52
C LEU A 58 20.42 -0.47 -2.54
N LEU A 59 20.30 -1.70 -2.06
CA LEU A 59 20.19 -2.89 -2.92
C LEU A 59 18.92 -2.86 -3.78
N ALA A 60 17.79 -2.50 -3.21
CA ALA A 60 16.53 -2.38 -3.94
C ALA A 60 16.57 -1.30 -5.02
N SER A 61 17.30 -0.22 -4.79
CA SER A 61 17.40 0.89 -5.73
C SER A 61 18.33 0.58 -6.91
N PHE A 62 19.47 -0.03 -6.66
CA PHE A 62 20.57 -0.09 -7.63
C PHE A 62 21.03 -1.51 -8.02
N ALA A 63 20.63 -2.54 -7.30
CA ALA A 63 21.01 -3.93 -7.54
C ALA A 63 19.78 -4.86 -7.67
N LYS A 64 18.77 -4.42 -8.39
CA LYS A 64 17.45 -5.07 -8.42
C LYS A 64 17.46 -6.57 -8.69
N PRO A 65 18.13 -7.09 -9.74
CA PRO A 65 18.13 -8.53 -9.98
C PRO A 65 18.82 -9.32 -8.88
N GLU A 66 20.00 -8.85 -8.44
CA GLU A 66 20.82 -9.50 -7.42
C GLU A 66 20.15 -9.46 -6.04
N ALA A 67 19.44 -8.37 -5.74
CA ALA A 67 18.73 -8.17 -4.50
C ALA A 67 17.54 -9.14 -4.31
N SER A 68 16.94 -9.61 -5.39
CA SER A 68 15.75 -10.48 -5.31
C SER A 68 16.00 -11.74 -4.48
N TRP A 69 17.09 -12.44 -4.70
CA TRP A 69 17.43 -13.63 -3.92
C TRP A 69 17.89 -13.31 -2.50
N ILE A 70 18.58 -12.16 -2.31
CA ILE A 70 18.98 -11.70 -0.98
C ILE A 70 17.72 -11.45 -0.12
N PHE A 71 16.73 -10.75 -0.66
CA PHE A 71 15.49 -10.47 0.06
C PHE A 71 14.65 -11.73 0.29
N TYR A 72 14.63 -12.66 -0.66
CA TYR A 72 13.97 -13.95 -0.44
C TYR A 72 14.56 -14.73 0.73
N GLU A 73 15.90 -14.83 0.81
CA GLU A 73 16.58 -15.46 1.95
C GLU A 73 16.29 -14.74 3.27
N MET A 74 16.19 -13.41 3.27
CA MET A 74 15.83 -12.64 4.47
C MET A 74 14.40 -12.92 4.94
N ILE A 75 13.47 -13.11 4.03
CA ILE A 75 12.09 -13.51 4.35
C ILE A 75 12.06 -14.86 5.07
N LYS A 76 12.93 -15.79 4.68
CA LYS A 76 13.03 -17.15 5.25
C LYS A 76 13.80 -17.21 6.56
N ASP A 77 14.59 -16.19 6.87
CA ASP A 77 15.46 -16.19 8.08
C ASP A 77 14.63 -15.88 9.33
N GLU A 78 14.26 -16.92 10.07
CA GLU A 78 13.50 -16.82 11.33
C GLU A 78 14.30 -16.13 12.46
N SER A 79 15.61 -15.94 12.30
CA SER A 79 16.42 -15.17 13.25
C SER A 79 16.24 -13.64 13.08
N GLU A 80 15.67 -13.22 11.96
CA GLU A 80 15.35 -11.82 11.69
C GLU A 80 14.01 -11.42 12.31
N GLY A 81 13.96 -10.18 12.83
CA GLY A 81 12.71 -9.61 13.33
C GLY A 81 11.65 -9.41 12.26
N GLU A 82 10.38 -9.43 12.67
CA GLU A 82 9.20 -9.24 11.80
C GLU A 82 9.35 -8.04 10.86
N GLU A 83 9.81 -6.91 11.36
CA GLU A 83 9.97 -5.67 10.57
C GLU A 83 10.96 -5.86 9.41
N ILE A 84 12.10 -6.50 9.64
CA ILE A 84 13.10 -6.73 8.60
C ILE A 84 12.58 -7.71 7.55
N ARG A 85 11.92 -8.79 7.96
CA ARG A 85 11.31 -9.76 7.06
C ARG A 85 10.19 -9.13 6.23
N ASN A 86 9.37 -8.28 6.85
CA ASN A 86 8.32 -7.52 6.16
C ASN A 86 8.91 -6.54 5.13
N ASN A 87 9.93 -5.76 5.50
CA ASN A 87 10.62 -4.86 4.57
C ASN A 87 11.24 -5.64 3.40
N ALA A 88 11.84 -6.81 3.66
CA ALA A 88 12.38 -7.67 2.62
C ALA A 88 11.30 -8.12 1.62
N SER A 89 10.10 -8.47 2.12
CA SER A 89 8.98 -8.88 1.26
C SER A 89 8.46 -7.74 0.39
N ILE A 90 8.35 -6.53 0.95
CA ILE A 90 7.96 -5.32 0.22
C ILE A 90 9.01 -5.00 -0.86
N HIS A 91 10.29 -5.00 -0.53
CA HIS A 91 11.34 -4.76 -1.51
C HIS A 91 11.37 -5.85 -2.59
N LEU A 92 11.10 -7.11 -2.23
CA LEU A 92 11.07 -8.21 -3.19
C LEU A 92 9.98 -8.01 -4.25
N SER A 93 8.80 -7.49 -3.88
CA SER A 93 7.74 -7.16 -4.83
C SER A 93 8.16 -6.07 -5.84
N VAL A 94 9.10 -5.20 -5.46
CA VAL A 94 9.62 -4.13 -6.32
C VAL A 94 10.74 -4.65 -7.24
N VAL A 95 11.63 -5.51 -6.73
CA VAL A 95 12.81 -5.95 -7.48
C VAL A 95 12.62 -7.25 -8.26
N GLY A 96 11.67 -8.09 -7.84
CA GLY A 96 11.37 -9.38 -8.49
C GLY A 96 11.11 -9.29 -9.99
N PRO A 97 10.35 -8.28 -10.48
CA PRO A 97 10.10 -8.07 -11.91
C PRO A 97 11.36 -7.83 -12.76
N PHE A 98 12.47 -7.45 -12.15
CA PHE A 98 13.72 -7.18 -12.85
C PHE A 98 14.61 -8.43 -13.03
N LEU A 99 14.21 -9.57 -12.48
CA LEU A 99 14.86 -10.84 -12.78
C LEU A 99 14.69 -11.18 -14.27
N LYS A 100 15.74 -11.66 -14.89
CA LYS A 100 15.69 -12.15 -16.27
C LYS A 100 14.75 -13.35 -16.42
N ASP A 101 14.73 -14.21 -15.40
CA ASP A 101 13.80 -15.32 -15.24
C ASP A 101 13.26 -15.30 -13.80
N PRO A 102 12.07 -14.76 -13.58
CA PRO A 102 11.45 -14.72 -12.25
C PRO A 102 10.80 -16.04 -11.84
N GLN A 103 10.63 -17.00 -12.77
CA GLN A 103 9.88 -18.23 -12.54
C GLN A 103 10.37 -19.03 -11.32
N PRO A 104 11.68 -19.26 -11.11
CA PRO A 104 12.14 -20.00 -9.94
C PRO A 104 11.82 -19.32 -8.61
N LEU A 105 11.80 -17.99 -8.58
CA LEU A 105 11.41 -17.22 -7.40
C LEU A 105 9.90 -17.30 -7.17
N VAL A 106 9.11 -17.12 -8.23
CA VAL A 106 7.64 -17.23 -8.16
C VAL A 106 7.22 -18.59 -7.63
N GLU A 107 7.80 -19.70 -8.13
CA GLU A 107 7.50 -21.06 -7.66
C GLU A 107 7.79 -21.24 -6.16
N LYS A 108 8.91 -20.70 -5.67
CA LYS A 108 9.22 -20.74 -4.24
C LYS A 108 8.22 -19.94 -3.41
N LEU A 109 7.88 -18.72 -3.83
CA LEU A 109 6.91 -17.87 -3.14
C LEU A 109 5.50 -18.48 -3.17
N LEU A 110 5.09 -19.11 -4.28
CA LEU A 110 3.82 -19.84 -4.36
C LEU A 110 3.77 -21.01 -3.37
N ASN A 111 4.88 -21.73 -3.20
CA ASN A 111 4.98 -22.77 -2.19
C ASN A 111 4.91 -22.19 -0.75
N ASP A 112 5.52 -21.02 -0.52
CA ASP A 112 5.50 -20.34 0.77
C ASP A 112 4.09 -19.82 1.14
N LEU A 113 3.19 -19.57 0.17
CA LEU A 113 1.78 -19.28 0.44
C LEU A 113 1.05 -20.43 1.17
N GLU A 114 1.54 -21.66 1.05
CA GLU A 114 0.95 -22.85 1.69
C GLU A 114 1.62 -23.19 3.04
N SER A 115 2.51 -22.33 3.53
CA SER A 115 3.21 -22.52 4.80
C SER A 115 2.22 -22.61 5.98
N PRO A 116 2.48 -23.44 6.99
CA PRO A 116 1.74 -23.38 8.25
C PRO A 116 2.01 -22.08 9.03
N ASP A 117 3.17 -21.43 8.81
CA ASP A 117 3.53 -20.14 9.39
C ASP A 117 2.77 -19.00 8.70
N ALA A 118 1.92 -18.30 9.45
CA ALA A 118 1.14 -17.18 8.94
C ALA A 118 2.01 -16.00 8.48
N ASP A 119 3.13 -15.74 9.17
CA ASP A 119 4.04 -14.66 8.80
C ASP A 119 4.72 -14.96 7.46
N LEU A 120 5.11 -16.21 7.23
CA LEU A 120 5.68 -16.58 5.94
C LEU A 120 4.65 -16.46 4.81
N ARG A 121 3.38 -16.88 5.04
CA ARG A 121 2.30 -16.67 4.06
C ARG A 121 2.08 -15.18 3.78
N LEU A 122 2.14 -14.34 4.85
CA LEU A 122 2.03 -12.90 4.73
C LEU A 122 3.13 -12.30 3.84
N TYR A 123 4.39 -12.64 4.10
CA TYR A 123 5.53 -12.14 3.32
C TYR A 123 5.52 -12.65 1.88
N ALA A 124 5.15 -13.92 1.66
CA ALA A 124 4.99 -14.46 0.30
C ALA A 124 3.88 -13.74 -0.47
N THR A 125 2.78 -13.42 0.21
CA THR A 125 1.66 -12.65 -0.37
C THR A 125 2.12 -11.27 -0.83
N PHE A 126 2.87 -10.54 0.00
CA PHE A 126 3.46 -9.26 -0.40
C PHE A 126 4.39 -9.39 -1.59
N ALA A 127 5.34 -10.34 -1.48
CA ALA A 127 6.38 -10.51 -2.47
C ALA A 127 5.83 -10.89 -3.86
N LEU A 128 4.70 -11.58 -3.95
CA LEU A 128 4.04 -11.96 -5.20
C LEU A 128 3.23 -10.84 -5.85
N GLY A 129 2.94 -9.78 -5.11
CA GLY A 129 2.05 -8.69 -5.53
C GLY A 129 2.74 -7.65 -6.41
N TRP A 130 3.35 -8.02 -7.53
CA TRP A 130 3.86 -7.06 -8.51
C TRP A 130 3.06 -7.03 -9.81
N GLU A 131 3.13 -5.91 -10.52
CA GLU A 131 2.43 -5.71 -11.80
C GLU A 131 2.81 -6.76 -12.84
N GLY A 132 1.80 -7.40 -13.43
CA GLY A 132 1.99 -8.41 -14.47
C GLY A 132 2.29 -9.82 -13.97
N ASN A 133 2.35 -10.07 -12.65
CA ASN A 133 2.53 -11.42 -12.11
C ASN A 133 1.23 -12.23 -12.13
N HIS A 134 0.70 -12.45 -13.34
CA HIS A 134 -0.60 -13.14 -13.52
C HIS A 134 -0.63 -14.57 -12.97
N GLN A 135 0.52 -15.23 -12.82
CA GLN A 135 0.63 -16.58 -12.26
C GLN A 135 0.21 -16.62 -10.79
N ALA A 136 0.47 -15.54 -10.04
CA ALA A 136 0.11 -15.45 -8.64
C ALA A 136 -1.38 -15.17 -8.41
N ALA A 137 -2.13 -14.73 -9.42
CA ALA A 137 -3.52 -14.29 -9.27
C ALA A 137 -4.42 -15.33 -8.62
N ILE A 138 -4.48 -16.55 -9.16
CA ILE A 138 -5.33 -17.63 -8.63
C ILE A 138 -4.90 -18.08 -7.22
N PRO A 139 -3.61 -18.34 -6.92
CA PRO A 139 -3.17 -18.63 -5.57
C PRO A 139 -3.49 -17.52 -4.57
N LEU A 140 -3.32 -16.24 -4.95
CA LEU A 140 -3.63 -15.09 -4.09
C LEU A 140 -5.13 -14.93 -3.84
N ILE A 141 -6.00 -15.30 -4.78
CA ILE A 141 -7.45 -15.36 -4.55
C ILE A 141 -7.76 -16.37 -3.42
N GLY A 142 -7.07 -17.50 -3.37
CA GLY A 142 -7.18 -18.45 -2.25
C GLY A 142 -6.84 -17.79 -0.90
N ARG A 143 -5.91 -16.86 -0.86
CA ARG A 143 -5.50 -16.14 0.37
C ARG A 143 -6.53 -15.11 0.85
N LEU A 144 -7.53 -14.75 0.05
CA LEU A 144 -8.68 -13.97 0.54
C LEU A 144 -9.49 -14.71 1.62
N TYR A 145 -9.29 -16.01 1.75
CA TYR A 145 -9.94 -16.90 2.73
C TYR A 145 -8.95 -17.43 3.77
N ASP A 146 -7.77 -16.82 3.89
CA ASP A 146 -6.75 -17.26 4.84
C ASP A 146 -7.25 -17.15 6.29
N SER A 147 -6.74 -17.99 7.17
CA SER A 147 -7.09 -17.95 8.60
C SER A 147 -6.53 -16.71 9.32
N ASP A 148 -5.49 -16.07 8.78
CA ASP A 148 -4.90 -14.84 9.30
C ASP A 148 -5.42 -13.62 8.52
N ILE A 149 -6.04 -12.69 9.25
CA ILE A 149 -6.63 -11.47 8.65
C ILE A 149 -5.58 -10.59 7.95
N ARG A 150 -4.33 -10.58 8.40
CA ARG A 150 -3.24 -9.81 7.78
C ARG A 150 -2.95 -10.37 6.38
N VAL A 151 -2.96 -11.71 6.23
CA VAL A 151 -2.78 -12.38 4.93
C VAL A 151 -3.94 -12.04 4.00
N GLN A 152 -5.19 -12.07 4.51
CA GLN A 152 -6.38 -11.70 3.72
C GLN A 152 -6.28 -10.27 3.17
N GLN A 153 -5.94 -9.30 4.01
CA GLN A 153 -5.79 -7.89 3.63
C GLN A 153 -4.67 -7.69 2.61
N ASN A 154 -3.54 -8.37 2.80
CA ASN A 154 -2.43 -8.29 1.86
C ASN A 154 -2.70 -9.00 0.53
N ALA A 155 -3.51 -10.05 0.54
CA ALA A 155 -3.97 -10.68 -0.71
C ALA A 155 -4.77 -9.70 -1.57
N VAL A 156 -5.64 -8.87 -0.97
CA VAL A 156 -6.32 -7.78 -1.69
C VAL A 156 -5.30 -6.83 -2.32
N ASN A 157 -4.34 -6.34 -1.52
CA ASN A 157 -3.32 -5.41 -1.99
C ASN A 157 -2.50 -6.01 -3.15
N ALA A 158 -2.07 -7.26 -3.01
CA ALA A 158 -1.29 -7.98 -4.02
C ALA A 158 -2.08 -8.17 -5.32
N LEU A 159 -3.33 -8.60 -5.23
CA LEU A 159 -4.23 -8.77 -6.37
C LEU A 159 -4.44 -7.45 -7.13
N CYS A 160 -4.67 -6.36 -6.41
CA CYS A 160 -4.82 -5.05 -7.03
C CYS A 160 -3.51 -4.54 -7.67
N ASN A 161 -2.35 -4.88 -7.10
CA ASN A 161 -1.05 -4.52 -7.68
C ASN A 161 -0.74 -5.29 -8.97
N ILE A 162 -1.23 -6.51 -9.12
CA ILE A 162 -1.07 -7.31 -10.35
C ILE A 162 -1.72 -6.63 -11.55
N ARG A 163 -2.74 -5.81 -11.32
CA ARG A 163 -3.47 -5.00 -12.34
C ARG A 163 -4.06 -5.85 -13.47
N ASP A 164 -4.64 -6.97 -13.12
CA ASP A 164 -5.38 -7.81 -14.06
C ASP A 164 -6.88 -7.50 -13.96
N ASP A 165 -7.46 -6.92 -15.01
CA ASP A 165 -8.88 -6.54 -15.03
C ASP A 165 -9.83 -7.71 -14.75
N ARG A 166 -9.40 -8.95 -14.99
CA ARG A 166 -10.17 -10.15 -14.67
C ARG A 166 -10.37 -10.34 -13.17
N ILE A 167 -9.44 -9.79 -12.37
CA ILE A 167 -9.50 -9.84 -10.91
C ILE A 167 -10.57 -8.88 -10.38
N LEU A 168 -10.83 -7.77 -11.07
CA LEU A 168 -11.77 -6.74 -10.62
C LEU A 168 -13.14 -7.35 -10.28
N ASN A 169 -13.72 -8.14 -11.18
CA ASN A 169 -15.04 -8.74 -10.96
C ASN A 169 -15.07 -9.62 -9.70
N MET A 170 -13.99 -10.37 -9.44
CA MET A 170 -13.88 -11.21 -8.24
C MET A 170 -13.75 -10.37 -6.97
N LEU A 171 -13.02 -9.25 -7.03
CA LEU A 171 -12.93 -8.31 -5.92
C LEU A 171 -14.27 -7.60 -5.68
N LEU A 172 -15.00 -7.24 -6.73
CA LEU A 172 -16.34 -6.64 -6.60
C LEU A 172 -17.35 -7.61 -5.98
N GLU A 173 -17.33 -8.89 -6.36
CA GLU A 173 -18.14 -9.92 -5.70
C GLU A 173 -17.77 -10.05 -4.21
N ARG A 174 -16.48 -10.02 -3.90
CA ARG A 174 -16.00 -10.06 -2.52
C ARG A 174 -16.34 -8.79 -1.74
N LEU A 175 -16.36 -7.65 -2.39
CA LEU A 175 -16.80 -6.38 -1.83
C LEU A 175 -18.29 -6.42 -1.41
N GLU A 176 -19.13 -7.16 -2.12
CA GLU A 176 -20.54 -7.33 -1.77
C GLU A 176 -20.75 -8.34 -0.63
N HIS A 177 -20.05 -9.45 -0.63
CA HIS A 177 -20.34 -10.61 0.22
C HIS A 177 -19.24 -10.95 1.23
N GLY A 178 -18.11 -10.25 1.22
CA GLY A 178 -16.97 -10.50 2.10
C GLY A 178 -17.11 -9.89 3.49
N PRO A 179 -16.16 -10.21 4.39
CA PRO A 179 -16.04 -9.54 5.69
C PRO A 179 -15.76 -8.04 5.55
N GLU A 180 -16.20 -7.24 6.53
CA GLU A 180 -16.08 -5.77 6.51
C GLU A 180 -14.62 -5.30 6.37
N GLU A 181 -13.68 -5.99 7.02
CA GLU A 181 -12.25 -5.66 6.94
C GLU A 181 -11.70 -5.83 5.53
N GLN A 182 -12.17 -6.86 4.81
CA GLN A 182 -11.80 -7.04 3.40
C GLN A 182 -12.49 -6.02 2.49
N LYS A 183 -13.74 -5.68 2.76
CA LYS A 183 -14.47 -4.67 1.99
C LYS A 183 -13.72 -3.34 1.99
N ARG A 184 -13.26 -2.87 3.16
CA ARG A 184 -12.46 -1.65 3.24
C ARG A 184 -11.15 -1.78 2.45
N ALA A 185 -10.43 -2.89 2.61
CA ALA A 185 -9.19 -3.11 1.88
C ALA A 185 -9.41 -3.12 0.36
N ILE A 186 -10.48 -3.75 -0.12
CA ILE A 186 -10.85 -3.74 -1.54
C ILE A 186 -11.17 -2.31 -1.98
N LEU A 187 -12.08 -1.63 -1.27
CA LEU A 187 -12.53 -0.29 -1.61
C LEU A 187 -11.34 0.67 -1.80
N PHE A 188 -10.39 0.68 -0.84
CA PHE A 188 -9.20 1.52 -0.88
C PHE A 188 -8.20 1.19 -2.00
N ASN A 189 -8.32 0.04 -2.65
CA ASN A 189 -7.39 -0.39 -3.69
C ASN A 189 -7.99 -0.40 -5.10
N LEU A 190 -9.32 -0.21 -5.26
CA LEU A 190 -9.98 -0.23 -6.56
C LEU A 190 -9.43 0.84 -7.54
N TRP A 191 -8.95 1.98 -7.06
CA TRP A 191 -8.36 3.04 -7.90
C TRP A 191 -7.19 2.54 -8.76
N ARG A 192 -6.57 1.42 -8.42
CA ARG A 192 -5.48 0.80 -9.19
C ARG A 192 -5.95 0.23 -10.54
N PHE A 193 -7.25 -0.02 -10.67
CA PHE A 193 -7.89 -0.45 -11.93
C PHE A 193 -8.29 0.76 -12.78
N TYR A 194 -7.33 1.64 -13.10
CA TYR A 194 -7.61 2.88 -13.83
C TYR A 194 -8.11 2.66 -15.25
N SER A 195 -7.89 1.49 -15.89
CA SER A 195 -8.53 1.07 -17.13
C SER A 195 -10.05 0.92 -16.99
N LYS A 196 -10.55 0.76 -15.75
CA LYS A 196 -11.95 0.60 -15.36
C LYS A 196 -12.45 1.77 -14.49
N ARG A 197 -11.91 2.97 -14.69
CA ARG A 197 -12.17 4.15 -13.86
C ARG A 197 -13.66 4.41 -13.63
N GLU A 198 -14.49 4.34 -14.69
CA GLU A 198 -15.93 4.57 -14.58
C GLU A 198 -16.65 3.49 -13.76
N GLU A 199 -16.26 2.23 -13.92
CA GLU A 199 -16.81 1.13 -13.13
C GLU A 199 -16.45 1.29 -11.65
N VAL A 200 -15.20 1.64 -11.35
CA VAL A 200 -14.72 1.92 -9.99
C VAL A 200 -15.43 3.14 -9.40
N LYS A 201 -15.60 4.23 -10.15
CA LYS A 201 -16.36 5.42 -9.73
C LYS A 201 -17.79 5.05 -9.33
N ASN A 202 -18.48 4.25 -10.14
CA ASN A 202 -19.83 3.79 -9.83
C ASN A 202 -19.89 2.96 -8.53
N VAL A 203 -18.85 2.18 -8.23
CA VAL A 203 -18.73 1.47 -6.94
C VAL A 203 -18.65 2.47 -5.80
N TYR A 204 -17.79 3.47 -5.87
CA TYR A 204 -17.68 4.49 -4.82
C TYR A 204 -18.99 5.28 -4.64
N LEU A 205 -19.69 5.64 -5.73
CA LEU A 205 -21.00 6.29 -5.66
C LEU A 205 -22.04 5.42 -4.93
N LYS A 206 -22.06 4.10 -5.20
CA LYS A 206 -22.93 3.14 -4.48
C LYS A 206 -22.61 3.12 -2.99
N TYR A 207 -21.32 3.18 -2.61
CA TYR A 207 -20.88 3.12 -1.23
C TYR A 207 -21.12 4.41 -0.43
N LEU A 208 -21.43 5.54 -1.07
CA LEU A 208 -21.97 6.72 -0.38
C LEU A 208 -23.36 6.47 0.24
N GLU A 209 -24.02 5.38 -0.11
CA GLU A 209 -25.32 4.97 0.44
C GLU A 209 -25.22 3.85 1.48
N HIS A 210 -24.00 3.43 1.79
CA HIS A 210 -23.79 2.32 2.72
C HIS A 210 -24.27 2.67 4.13
N GLU A 211 -24.84 1.68 4.84
CA GLU A 211 -25.33 1.89 6.21
C GLU A 211 -24.23 2.28 7.20
N ASN A 212 -23.04 1.71 7.04
CA ASN A 212 -21.86 2.02 7.85
C ASN A 212 -21.24 3.36 7.42
N ALA A 213 -21.16 4.32 8.37
CA ALA A 213 -20.60 5.65 8.13
C ALA A 213 -19.12 5.64 7.74
N GLU A 214 -18.32 4.68 8.23
CA GLU A 214 -16.91 4.52 7.81
C GLU A 214 -16.80 4.24 6.32
N MET A 215 -17.67 3.34 5.80
CA MET A 215 -17.67 3.01 4.37
C MET A 215 -18.11 4.19 3.50
N ARG A 216 -19.09 5.00 3.98
CA ARG A 216 -19.50 6.23 3.27
C ARG A 216 -18.39 7.27 3.28
N PHE A 217 -17.70 7.43 4.43
CA PHE A 217 -16.56 8.34 4.56
C PHE A 217 -15.41 7.95 3.62
N ASP A 218 -15.03 6.66 3.63
CA ASP A 218 -13.99 6.11 2.76
C ASP A 218 -14.35 6.32 1.28
N ALA A 219 -15.61 6.08 0.90
CA ALA A 219 -16.09 6.29 -0.47
C ALA A 219 -15.97 7.76 -0.90
N LEU A 220 -16.29 8.71 -0.04
CA LEU A 220 -16.15 10.14 -0.33
C LEU A 220 -14.68 10.54 -0.52
N VAL A 221 -13.79 10.06 0.35
CA VAL A 221 -12.33 10.27 0.20
C VAL A 221 -11.82 9.78 -1.14
N LEU A 222 -12.27 8.58 -1.56
CA LEU A 222 -11.81 7.93 -2.80
C LEU A 222 -12.43 8.54 -4.07
N LEU A 223 -13.55 9.20 -3.95
CA LEU A 223 -14.17 9.95 -5.04
C LEU A 223 -13.45 11.28 -5.33
N GLY A 224 -12.85 11.92 -4.33
CA GLY A 224 -12.22 13.22 -4.49
C GLY A 224 -11.22 13.31 -5.65
N PRO A 225 -10.27 12.38 -5.83
CA PRO A 225 -9.35 12.37 -6.96
C PRO A 225 -10.01 12.09 -8.33
N LEU A 226 -11.27 11.68 -8.33
CA LEU A 226 -12.05 11.38 -9.55
C LEU A 226 -12.99 12.53 -9.94
N GLU A 227 -12.90 13.67 -9.24
CA GLU A 227 -13.73 14.86 -9.39
C GLU A 227 -13.36 15.62 -10.66
N GLU A 228 -13.74 15.12 -11.82
CA GLU A 228 -13.57 15.82 -13.11
C GLU A 228 -14.91 16.10 -13.80
N ASP A 229 -16.06 15.72 -13.20
CA ASP A 229 -17.37 15.76 -13.84
C ASP A 229 -18.37 16.69 -13.13
N GLU A 230 -19.24 17.31 -13.92
CA GLU A 230 -20.39 18.12 -13.47
C GLU A 230 -21.36 17.37 -12.53
N ASN A 231 -21.29 16.04 -12.47
CA ASN A 231 -22.14 15.20 -11.66
C ASN A 231 -21.84 15.22 -10.15
N PHE A 232 -20.76 15.87 -9.71
CA PHE A 232 -20.40 15.95 -8.29
C PHE A 232 -21.34 16.83 -7.44
N VAL A 233 -22.16 17.66 -8.06
CA VAL A 233 -23.19 18.44 -7.36
C VAL A 233 -24.08 17.55 -6.48
N GLU A 234 -24.59 16.45 -7.04
CA GLU A 234 -25.44 15.52 -6.27
C GLU A 234 -24.68 14.78 -5.18
N VAL A 235 -23.41 14.45 -5.40
CA VAL A 235 -22.53 13.86 -4.38
C VAL A 235 -22.39 14.83 -3.20
N TYR A 236 -22.05 16.09 -3.45
CA TYR A 236 -21.93 17.09 -2.39
C TYR A 236 -23.27 17.34 -1.68
N ARG A 237 -24.37 17.50 -2.46
CA ARG A 237 -25.70 17.71 -1.90
C ARG A 237 -26.10 16.62 -0.92
N LYS A 238 -25.77 15.36 -1.23
CA LYS A 238 -25.98 14.22 -0.39
C LYS A 238 -25.08 14.22 0.85
N CYS A 239 -23.77 14.37 0.65
CA CYS A 239 -22.78 14.31 1.72
C CYS A 239 -22.89 15.46 2.73
N LEU A 240 -23.29 16.66 2.29
CA LEU A 240 -23.56 17.80 3.18
C LEU A 240 -24.77 17.55 4.11
N ARG A 241 -25.65 16.58 3.81
CA ARG A 241 -26.80 16.19 4.63
C ARG A 241 -26.58 14.87 5.37
N ASP A 242 -25.37 14.30 5.32
CA ASP A 242 -25.11 13.03 6.00
C ASP A 242 -25.25 13.16 7.52
N ASN A 243 -25.71 12.08 8.18
CA ASN A 243 -25.84 12.04 9.63
C ASN A 243 -24.47 12.08 10.34
N ASP A 244 -23.40 11.59 9.70
CA ASP A 244 -22.03 11.64 10.24
C ASP A 244 -21.37 13.01 9.98
N GLN A 245 -21.00 13.68 11.06
CA GLN A 245 -20.35 14.99 10.98
C GLN A 245 -19.05 14.99 10.18
N ARG A 246 -18.29 13.88 10.18
CA ARG A 246 -17.02 13.77 9.44
C ARG A 246 -17.27 13.83 7.94
N ILE A 247 -18.36 13.22 7.47
CA ILE A 247 -18.75 13.22 6.04
C ILE A 247 -19.19 14.62 5.64
N ARG A 248 -20.03 15.30 6.46
CA ARG A 248 -20.45 16.68 6.18
C ARG A 248 -19.27 17.63 6.14
N LYS A 249 -18.34 17.49 7.11
CA LYS A 249 -17.13 18.30 7.18
C LYS A 249 -16.24 18.11 5.94
N LEU A 250 -15.92 16.86 5.62
CA LEU A 250 -15.09 16.51 4.46
C LEU A 250 -15.70 17.02 3.15
N ALA A 251 -17.00 16.82 2.94
CA ALA A 251 -17.69 17.30 1.76
C ALA A 251 -17.61 18.83 1.62
N LEU A 252 -17.72 19.56 2.73
CA LEU A 252 -17.62 21.01 2.76
C LEU A 252 -16.20 21.51 2.48
N GLU A 253 -15.18 20.81 3.00
CA GLU A 253 -13.76 21.08 2.73
C GLU A 253 -13.44 20.83 1.25
N MET A 254 -13.79 19.67 0.71
CA MET A 254 -13.57 19.33 -0.70
C MET A 254 -14.26 20.34 -1.64
N LEU A 255 -15.52 20.67 -1.37
CA LEU A 255 -16.26 21.65 -2.15
C LEU A 255 -15.58 23.03 -2.13
N SER A 256 -15.03 23.44 -0.97
CA SER A 256 -14.32 24.72 -0.81
C SER A 256 -12.96 24.75 -1.52
N GLU A 257 -12.26 23.64 -1.55
CA GLU A 257 -10.89 23.53 -2.06
C GLU A 257 -10.81 23.20 -3.54
N ASN A 258 -11.62 22.24 -3.98
CA ASN A 258 -11.49 21.65 -5.31
C ASN A 258 -12.60 22.13 -6.27
N SER A 259 -13.77 22.47 -5.76
CA SER A 259 -14.98 22.69 -6.54
C SER A 259 -15.57 24.10 -6.34
N GLY A 260 -14.70 25.08 -6.20
CA GLY A 260 -15.11 26.48 -5.96
C GLY A 260 -16.12 27.01 -6.97
N SER A 261 -16.13 26.51 -8.20
CA SER A 261 -17.12 26.84 -9.24
C SER A 261 -18.54 26.36 -8.90
N LEU A 262 -18.68 25.29 -8.11
CA LEU A 262 -19.97 24.73 -7.69
C LEU A 262 -20.54 25.44 -6.45
N LEU A 263 -19.75 26.23 -5.74
CA LEU A 263 -20.18 26.90 -4.51
C LEU A 263 -21.46 27.73 -4.67
N PRO A 264 -21.67 28.50 -5.76
CA PRO A 264 -22.91 29.25 -5.95
C PRO A 264 -24.14 28.36 -6.02
N GLU A 265 -24.06 27.19 -6.66
CA GLU A 265 -25.15 26.22 -6.79
C GLU A 265 -25.49 25.52 -5.49
N MET A 266 -24.48 25.39 -4.60
CA MET A 266 -24.60 24.70 -3.31
C MET A 266 -24.94 25.63 -2.15
N ARG A 267 -25.26 26.90 -2.44
CA ARG A 267 -25.48 27.93 -1.43
C ARG A 267 -26.57 27.58 -0.42
N GLU A 268 -27.64 26.95 -0.87
CA GLU A 268 -28.77 26.57 -0.01
C GLU A 268 -28.31 25.48 0.99
N GLU A 269 -27.67 24.44 0.51
CA GLU A 269 -27.16 23.34 1.31
C GLU A 269 -26.13 23.83 2.34
N ILE A 270 -25.20 24.68 1.91
CA ILE A 270 -24.19 25.27 2.79
C ILE A 270 -24.86 26.15 3.85
N SER A 271 -25.95 26.87 3.51
CA SER A 271 -26.64 27.74 4.46
C SER A 271 -27.27 26.97 5.61
N VAL A 272 -27.71 25.74 5.39
CA VAL A 272 -28.24 24.86 6.46
C VAL A 272 -27.15 24.50 7.48
N LEU A 273 -25.91 24.35 7.06
CA LEU A 273 -24.79 24.00 7.91
C LEU A 273 -24.31 25.15 8.82
N VAL A 274 -24.84 26.33 8.69
CA VAL A 274 -24.62 27.45 9.65
C VAL A 274 -25.20 27.11 11.03
N ASP A 275 -26.18 26.21 11.07
CA ASP A 275 -26.81 25.72 12.31
C ASP A 275 -26.39 24.28 12.68
N ASP A 276 -25.34 23.75 12.04
CA ASP A 276 -24.83 22.40 12.30
C ASP A 276 -24.45 22.22 13.79
N PRO A 277 -24.70 21.06 14.41
CA PRO A 277 -24.25 20.79 15.78
C PRO A 277 -22.74 20.93 15.99
N ASP A 278 -21.95 20.64 14.96
CA ASP A 278 -20.48 20.76 14.99
C ASP A 278 -20.02 22.20 14.75
N MET A 279 -19.21 22.74 15.69
CA MET A 279 -18.73 24.13 15.64
C MET A 279 -17.75 24.40 14.50
N GLU A 280 -16.99 23.41 14.06
CA GLU A 280 -16.05 23.58 12.93
C GLU A 280 -16.81 23.67 11.63
N ILE A 281 -17.83 22.81 11.43
CA ILE A 281 -18.71 22.82 10.27
C ILE A 281 -19.43 24.18 10.17
N LYS A 282 -20.01 24.67 11.29
CA LYS A 282 -20.61 26.02 11.34
C LYS A 282 -19.67 27.10 10.85
N ARG A 283 -18.45 27.13 11.43
CA ARG A 283 -17.45 28.14 11.11
C ARG A 283 -17.04 28.07 9.65
N LEU A 284 -16.85 26.85 9.12
CA LEU A 284 -16.48 26.63 7.73
C LEU A 284 -17.59 27.09 6.77
N ALA A 285 -18.84 26.72 7.02
CA ALA A 285 -20.00 27.12 6.25
C ALA A 285 -20.16 28.67 6.24
N MET A 286 -20.05 29.33 7.39
CA MET A 286 -20.11 30.80 7.48
C MET A 286 -19.00 31.47 6.67
N ASN A 287 -17.77 30.91 6.70
CA ASN A 287 -16.65 31.45 5.96
C ASN A 287 -16.85 31.32 4.43
N ILE A 288 -17.37 30.19 3.98
CA ILE A 288 -17.67 29.97 2.56
C ILE A 288 -18.76 30.93 2.09
N LEU A 289 -19.86 31.06 2.84
CA LEU A 289 -20.97 31.96 2.48
C LEU A 289 -20.56 33.43 2.46
N LYS A 290 -19.56 33.85 3.28
CA LYS A 290 -19.01 35.20 3.20
C LYS A 290 -18.23 35.46 1.92
N LYS A 291 -17.59 34.45 1.35
CA LYS A 291 -16.84 34.55 0.08
C LYS A 291 -17.76 34.58 -1.13
N LEU A 292 -19.01 34.08 -0.99
CA LEU A 292 -20.02 34.05 -2.05
C LEU A 292 -20.88 35.32 -2.12
N LYS A 293 -20.62 36.31 -1.27
CA LYS A 293 -21.25 37.64 -1.31
C LYS A 293 -20.49 38.56 -2.23
#